data_a7c4af6307e0bd3c84a92b94a9258c9c
#
_entry.id   a7c4af6307e0bd3c84a92b94a9258c9c
#
_cell.length_a   1.000
_cell.length_b   1.000
_cell.length_c   1.000
_cell.angle_alpha   90.00
_cell.angle_beta   90.00
_cell.angle_gamma   90.00
#
_symmetry.space_group_name_H-M   'P 1'
#
loop_
_entity.id
_entity.type
_entity.pdbx_description
1 polymer ?
#
loop_
_entity_poly.entity_id
_entity_poly.type
_entity_poly.pdbx_seq_one_letter_code
_entity_poly.pdbx_strand_id
1 'polypeptide(L)'
;MTKKVMVIIRDGRWYREDPVNNAIAEVDTPNTDMIMEKYPNILIKASGENVWLPAGYQWNSEVWHMTIGSGRIMFQSLERINRSIRDWSFFDSEAIKWAIENCKSNSSTLHLMWLLQWEWVHAHIDHLFAILDFCARENFHDVIIHVFTDGRDAPVTKSLEYLAQLSQKLSELGFGKIVSAMWRFYAMDRDKRRDRTQIAYDAIVNAKGEYNCDDVIECVKSCHNAWETDEFIRPIVLSWYEWVNAHDSMIFWNFRTDRTRQLTKAIVEEEFDGRDRVPLNVYYVWMTQFYSPMNAKVIFPELEVKNCLGEAVSKAWLSQLRLSETEKYAHVTFFFNGQIETPFENEDRVLIPSPKVTTYDLAPEMSACEITDALCEKMENNDYNLIITNLVNWDMVWHTWVIDAIHTAVKTVDDCIWKLVECGLKNWYDLLVFADHGNAEDQTPEFRTSHTTNPVPFILVSNDHHELVETGGLVDIAPTVLDLLWIEKPTEMTGRSLIMR
;
A
#
# COMPACT_ATOMS: atom_id res chain seq x y z
N MET A 1 7.02 30.33 -26.01
CA MET A 1 5.84 29.43 -25.88
C MET A 1 5.95 28.75 -24.55
N THR A 2 4.86 28.64 -23.82
CA THR A 2 4.82 27.84 -22.58
C THR A 2 4.99 26.37 -22.96
N LYS A 3 5.86 25.64 -22.26
CA LYS A 3 6.06 24.21 -22.48
C LYS A 3 4.81 23.43 -22.06
N LYS A 4 4.53 22.34 -22.77
CA LYS A 4 3.37 21.48 -22.55
C LYS A 4 3.82 20.03 -22.49
N VAL A 5 3.38 19.30 -21.49
CA VAL A 5 3.73 17.89 -21.28
C VAL A 5 2.48 17.05 -21.07
N MET A 6 2.46 15.88 -21.69
CA MET A 6 1.42 14.87 -21.46
C MET A 6 2.04 13.59 -20.93
N VAL A 7 1.49 13.10 -19.83
CA VAL A 7 1.86 11.82 -19.22
C VAL A 7 0.78 10.79 -19.56
N ILE A 8 1.17 9.72 -20.23
CA ILE A 8 0.29 8.62 -20.64
C ILE A 8 0.76 7.34 -19.99
N ILE A 9 0.00 6.83 -19.05
CA ILE A 9 0.27 5.57 -18.35
C ILE A 9 -0.52 4.46 -19.06
N ARG A 10 0.20 3.49 -19.61
CA ARG A 10 -0.38 2.26 -20.19
C ARG A 10 -0.36 1.20 -19.10
N ASP A 11 -1.41 1.13 -18.31
CA ASP A 11 -1.49 0.29 -17.12
C ASP A 11 -1.27 -1.20 -17.46
N GLY A 12 -0.29 -1.81 -16.82
CA GLY A 12 -0.01 -3.23 -17.00
C GLY A 12 0.82 -3.59 -18.24
N ARG A 13 1.49 -2.65 -18.94
CA ARG A 13 2.37 -2.97 -20.07
C ARG A 13 3.83 -3.13 -19.66
N TRP A 14 4.42 -4.25 -20.10
CA TRP A 14 5.78 -4.59 -19.79
C TRP A 14 6.61 -5.07 -20.99
N TYR A 15 7.94 -5.25 -20.77
CA TYR A 15 8.85 -5.80 -21.75
C TYR A 15 9.39 -7.17 -21.32
N ARG A 16 9.18 -8.20 -22.16
CA ARG A 16 9.77 -9.53 -22.04
C ARG A 16 10.23 -10.00 -23.41
N GLU A 17 11.48 -10.45 -23.48
CA GLU A 17 12.06 -10.95 -24.74
C GLU A 17 11.46 -12.27 -25.20
N ASP A 18 11.05 -13.15 -24.24
CA ASP A 18 10.44 -14.43 -24.56
C ASP A 18 8.98 -14.23 -25.01
N PRO A 19 8.64 -14.59 -26.26
CA PRO A 19 7.27 -14.46 -26.76
C PRO A 19 6.32 -15.55 -26.24
N VAL A 20 6.81 -16.61 -25.60
CA VAL A 20 5.99 -17.74 -25.14
C VAL A 20 5.16 -17.32 -23.92
N ASN A 21 3.85 -17.51 -23.97
CA ASN A 21 2.89 -17.03 -22.96
C ASN A 21 2.98 -15.52 -22.71
N ASN A 22 3.14 -14.73 -23.76
CA ASN A 22 3.23 -13.28 -23.73
C ASN A 22 2.15 -12.68 -24.63
N ALA A 23 1.01 -12.29 -24.05
CA ALA A 23 -0.14 -11.78 -24.81
C ALA A 23 0.18 -10.47 -25.57
N ILE A 24 1.18 -9.70 -25.12
CA ILE A 24 1.64 -8.50 -25.84
C ILE A 24 2.41 -8.89 -27.11
N ALA A 25 3.25 -9.92 -27.03
CA ALA A 25 4.02 -10.40 -28.18
C ALA A 25 3.16 -11.20 -29.18
N GLU A 26 2.00 -11.69 -28.79
CA GLU A 26 1.05 -12.41 -29.64
C GLU A 26 0.18 -11.48 -30.49
N VAL A 27 0.19 -10.16 -30.21
CA VAL A 27 -0.62 -9.15 -30.91
C VAL A 27 0.28 -8.16 -31.63
N ASP A 28 0.00 -7.90 -32.90
CA ASP A 28 0.68 -6.83 -33.65
C ASP A 28 0.32 -5.46 -33.03
N THR A 29 1.34 -4.71 -32.59
CA THR A 29 1.23 -3.35 -32.08
C THR A 29 2.02 -2.37 -32.94
N PRO A 30 1.66 -2.19 -34.24
CA PRO A 30 2.47 -1.47 -35.22
C PRO A 30 2.69 0.00 -34.85
N ASN A 31 1.73 0.61 -34.16
CA ASN A 31 1.83 2.00 -33.74
C ASN A 31 2.88 2.17 -32.63
N THR A 32 2.87 1.31 -31.65
CA THR A 32 3.87 1.32 -30.58
C THR A 32 5.26 1.02 -31.14
N ASP A 33 5.40 0.04 -32.04
CA ASP A 33 6.68 -0.32 -32.65
C ASP A 33 7.27 0.86 -33.41
N MET A 34 6.45 1.55 -34.22
CA MET A 34 6.85 2.75 -34.95
C MET A 34 7.27 3.90 -34.03
N ILE A 35 6.56 4.09 -32.91
CA ILE A 35 6.91 5.11 -31.91
C ILE A 35 8.25 4.77 -31.25
N MET A 36 8.48 3.51 -30.89
CA MET A 36 9.74 3.04 -30.30
C MET A 36 10.93 3.12 -31.27
N GLU A 37 10.70 2.88 -32.56
CA GLU A 37 11.74 3.03 -33.60
C GLU A 37 12.14 4.49 -33.82
N LYS A 38 11.15 5.39 -33.76
CA LYS A 38 11.32 6.80 -34.14
C LYS A 38 11.81 7.69 -33.00
N TYR A 39 11.42 7.39 -31.76
CA TYR A 39 11.65 8.28 -30.62
C TYR A 39 12.55 7.64 -29.56
N PRO A 40 13.31 8.46 -28.80
CA PRO A 40 14.16 7.93 -27.72
C PRO A 40 13.32 7.16 -26.70
N ASN A 41 13.81 5.98 -26.36
CA ASN A 41 13.17 5.11 -25.39
C ASN A 41 14.18 4.31 -24.58
N ILE A 42 13.79 3.95 -23.38
CA ILE A 42 14.58 3.13 -22.45
C ILE A 42 13.67 2.18 -21.67
N LEU A 43 14.26 1.19 -21.04
CA LEU A 43 13.57 0.39 -20.04
C LEU A 43 13.82 0.98 -18.65
N ILE A 44 12.74 1.31 -17.94
CA ILE A 44 12.81 1.83 -16.56
C ILE A 44 12.32 0.78 -15.56
N LYS A 45 12.90 0.82 -14.37
CA LYS A 45 12.54 -0.13 -13.30
C LYS A 45 11.23 0.27 -12.64
N ALA A 46 10.29 -0.67 -12.61
CA ALA A 46 9.01 -0.55 -11.90
C ALA A 46 8.93 -1.47 -10.67
N SER A 47 10.03 -2.19 -10.34
CA SER A 47 10.09 -3.18 -9.26
C SER A 47 11.47 -3.26 -8.60
N GLY A 48 11.63 -4.12 -7.59
CA GLY A 48 12.89 -4.40 -6.91
C GLY A 48 13.39 -3.26 -6.02
N GLU A 49 14.71 -3.15 -5.79
CA GLU A 49 15.32 -2.16 -4.88
C GLU A 49 15.03 -0.69 -5.24
N ASN A 50 14.71 -0.38 -6.50
CA ASN A 50 14.33 0.96 -6.94
C ASN A 50 12.86 1.30 -6.66
N VAL A 51 12.08 0.35 -6.18
CA VAL A 51 10.74 0.49 -5.60
C VAL A 51 10.66 -0.26 -4.26
N TRP A 52 11.80 -0.76 -3.76
CA TRP A 52 12.07 -1.34 -2.43
C TRP A 52 10.99 -2.30 -1.90
N LEU A 53 10.85 -3.46 -2.60
CA LEU A 53 10.20 -4.63 -2.02
C LEU A 53 11.23 -5.70 -1.68
N PRO A 54 10.99 -6.49 -0.62
CA PRO A 54 11.60 -7.79 -0.49
C PRO A 54 11.28 -8.63 -1.73
N ALA A 55 12.21 -9.48 -2.15
CA ALA A 55 11.97 -10.40 -3.26
C ALA A 55 10.69 -11.20 -3.01
N GLY A 56 9.74 -11.18 -3.98
CA GLY A 56 8.48 -11.92 -3.89
C GLY A 56 7.23 -11.14 -3.46
N TYR A 57 7.34 -9.83 -3.16
CA TYR A 57 6.18 -9.01 -2.81
C TYR A 57 5.64 -8.22 -4.00
N GLN A 58 4.30 -8.22 -4.13
CA GLN A 58 3.56 -7.49 -5.15
C GLN A 58 3.09 -6.14 -4.61
N TRP A 59 3.26 -5.10 -5.44
CA TRP A 59 2.69 -3.78 -5.20
C TRP A 59 1.27 -3.70 -5.75
N ASN A 60 0.53 -2.68 -5.34
CA ASN A 60 -0.70 -2.28 -6.00
C ASN A 60 -0.48 -0.98 -6.80
N SER A 61 -1.33 -0.74 -7.79
CA SER A 61 -1.27 0.45 -8.65
C SER A 61 -1.27 1.77 -7.86
N GLU A 62 -1.84 1.80 -6.66
CA GLU A 62 -1.87 2.97 -5.78
C GLU A 62 -0.47 3.47 -5.44
N VAL A 63 0.44 2.57 -5.05
CA VAL A 63 1.82 2.90 -4.65
C VAL A 63 2.67 3.32 -5.84
N TRP A 64 2.49 2.68 -7.00
CA TRP A 64 3.17 3.10 -8.23
C TRP A 64 2.78 4.52 -8.62
N HIS A 65 1.47 4.84 -8.63
CA HIS A 65 1.01 6.18 -8.96
C HIS A 65 1.44 7.23 -7.93
N MET A 66 1.49 6.89 -6.63
CA MET A 66 2.09 7.77 -5.61
C MET A 66 3.58 7.99 -5.86
N THR A 67 4.33 6.96 -6.23
CA THR A 67 5.77 7.08 -6.54
C THR A 67 6.00 7.96 -7.76
N ILE A 68 5.22 7.75 -8.84
CA ILE A 68 5.27 8.58 -10.06
C ILE A 68 4.96 10.03 -9.73
N GLY A 69 3.85 10.29 -9.02
CA GLY A 69 3.39 11.64 -8.71
C GLY A 69 4.25 12.38 -7.70
N SER A 70 4.86 11.66 -6.74
CA SER A 70 5.70 12.27 -5.70
C SER A 70 7.16 12.43 -6.09
N GLY A 71 7.62 11.77 -7.16
CA GLY A 71 9.04 11.76 -7.56
C GLY A 71 9.99 11.18 -6.50
N ARG A 72 9.44 10.34 -5.59
CA ARG A 72 10.17 9.66 -4.53
C ARG A 72 9.58 8.28 -4.30
N ILE A 73 10.40 7.37 -3.79
CA ILE A 73 9.93 6.01 -3.49
C ILE A 73 8.99 6.08 -2.29
N MET A 74 7.76 5.63 -2.49
CA MET A 74 6.73 5.59 -1.46
C MET A 74 6.72 4.22 -0.80
N PHE A 75 7.27 4.14 0.41
CA PHE A 75 7.24 2.89 1.18
C PHE A 75 5.86 2.70 1.81
N GLN A 76 5.25 1.54 1.56
CA GLN A 76 4.11 1.10 2.36
C GLN A 76 4.50 0.92 3.82
N SER A 77 3.50 0.96 4.71
CA SER A 77 3.73 0.83 6.16
C SER A 77 4.60 -0.37 6.51
N LEU A 78 4.35 -1.52 5.88
CA LEU A 78 5.12 -2.74 6.06
C LEU A 78 6.62 -2.54 5.80
N GLU A 79 7.00 -2.00 4.65
CA GLU A 79 8.41 -1.84 4.29
C GLU A 79 9.08 -0.73 5.11
N ARG A 80 8.35 0.31 5.47
CA ARG A 80 8.84 1.34 6.40
C ARG A 80 9.26 0.73 7.73
N ILE A 81 8.44 -0.18 8.25
CA ILE A 81 8.71 -0.89 9.50
C ILE A 81 9.93 -1.80 9.33
N ASN A 82 9.92 -2.66 8.31
CA ASN A 82 11.01 -3.60 8.04
C ASN A 82 12.35 -2.89 7.87
N ARG A 83 12.36 -1.78 7.13
CA ARG A 83 13.56 -0.96 6.94
C ARG A 83 14.04 -0.37 8.25
N SER A 84 13.14 0.23 9.03
CA SER A 84 13.52 0.85 10.30
C SER A 84 14.10 -0.17 11.30
N ILE A 85 13.66 -1.43 11.24
CA ILE A 85 14.24 -2.51 12.04
C ILE A 85 15.64 -2.86 11.51
N ARG A 86 15.82 -2.97 10.18
CA ARG A 86 17.11 -3.31 9.57
C ARG A 86 18.17 -2.22 9.75
N ASP A 87 17.81 -0.94 9.63
CA ASP A 87 18.71 0.20 9.77
C ASP A 87 18.79 0.75 11.20
N TRP A 88 18.13 0.09 12.16
CA TRP A 88 18.10 0.39 13.58
C TRP A 88 17.35 1.67 13.99
N SER A 89 16.82 2.46 13.07
CA SER A 89 16.04 3.67 13.37
C SER A 89 14.74 3.37 14.13
N PHE A 90 14.24 2.13 14.05
CA PHE A 90 13.13 1.64 14.85
C PHE A 90 13.32 1.87 16.34
N PHE A 91 14.56 1.67 16.84
CA PHE A 91 14.91 1.78 18.24
C PHE A 91 15.05 3.23 18.72
N ASP A 92 14.83 4.20 17.83
CA ASP A 92 14.74 5.63 18.17
C ASP A 92 13.30 6.11 18.33
N SER A 93 12.29 5.21 18.19
CA SER A 93 10.87 5.55 18.27
C SER A 93 10.51 6.21 19.60
N GLU A 94 10.17 7.49 19.55
CA GLU A 94 9.70 8.26 20.71
C GLU A 94 8.39 7.70 21.29
N ALA A 95 7.50 7.19 20.44
CA ALA A 95 6.21 6.64 20.90
C ALA A 95 6.40 5.39 21.78
N ILE A 96 7.36 4.53 21.43
CA ILE A 96 7.68 3.33 22.23
C ILE A 96 8.44 3.74 23.51
N LYS A 97 9.42 4.65 23.39
CA LYS A 97 10.16 5.17 24.57
C LYS A 97 9.19 5.75 25.60
N TRP A 98 8.27 6.59 25.18
CA TRP A 98 7.27 7.18 26.10
C TRP A 98 6.32 6.15 26.71
N ALA A 99 5.94 5.10 25.98
CA ALA A 99 5.14 4.02 26.55
C ALA A 99 5.90 3.29 27.66
N ILE A 100 7.18 3.02 27.45
CA ILE A 100 8.05 2.37 28.44
C ILE A 100 8.32 3.31 29.64
N GLU A 101 8.59 4.59 29.39
CA GLU A 101 8.80 5.60 30.43
C GLU A 101 7.55 5.82 31.29
N ASN A 102 6.35 5.80 30.66
CA ASN A 102 5.09 5.81 31.39
C ASN A 102 5.00 4.63 32.36
N CYS A 103 5.30 3.41 31.88
CA CYS A 103 5.29 2.23 32.72
C CYS A 103 6.32 2.31 33.86
N LYS A 104 7.56 2.73 33.57
CA LYS A 104 8.61 2.91 34.59
C LYS A 104 8.19 3.93 35.65
N SER A 105 7.59 5.05 35.24
CA SER A 105 7.20 6.14 36.15
C SER A 105 6.03 5.76 37.07
N ASN A 106 5.13 4.91 36.58
CA ASN A 106 3.95 4.49 37.31
C ASN A 106 4.07 3.09 37.93
N SER A 107 5.19 2.40 37.77
CA SER A 107 5.37 1.01 38.14
C SER A 107 4.25 0.13 37.60
N SER A 108 3.96 0.28 36.31
CA SER A 108 2.87 -0.35 35.58
C SER A 108 3.37 -1.22 34.43
N THR A 109 2.48 -1.94 33.79
CA THR A 109 2.78 -3.00 32.83
C THR A 109 2.62 -2.52 31.38
N LEU A 110 3.45 -3.02 30.46
CA LEU A 110 3.30 -2.83 29.03
C LEU A 110 2.55 -4.02 28.42
N HIS A 111 1.39 -3.74 27.82
CA HIS A 111 0.57 -4.72 27.11
C HIS A 111 0.84 -4.67 25.61
N LEU A 112 1.15 -5.81 25.00
CA LEU A 112 1.31 -5.96 23.56
C LEU A 112 0.14 -6.75 23.00
N MET A 113 -0.61 -6.18 22.05
CA MET A 113 -1.73 -6.84 21.36
C MET A 113 -1.35 -7.13 19.91
N TRP A 114 -1.60 -8.38 19.46
CA TRP A 114 -0.98 -8.87 18.25
C TRP A 114 -1.76 -9.96 17.51
N LEU A 115 -1.89 -9.83 16.17
CA LEU A 115 -2.20 -10.98 15.32
C LEU A 115 -0.92 -11.77 15.04
N LEU A 116 -0.80 -12.96 15.59
CA LEU A 116 0.40 -13.79 15.53
C LEU A 116 0.46 -14.56 14.21
N GLN A 117 1.26 -14.06 13.25
CA GLN A 117 1.39 -14.64 11.92
C GLN A 117 2.72 -14.29 11.22
N TRP A 118 3.01 -15.01 10.12
CA TRP A 118 4.13 -14.78 9.19
C TRP A 118 3.69 -14.23 7.83
N GLU A 119 2.40 -14.17 7.54
CA GLU A 119 1.84 -13.99 6.20
C GLU A 119 1.84 -12.54 5.68
N TRP A 120 2.37 -11.58 6.44
CA TRP A 120 2.51 -10.18 6.02
C TRP A 120 1.19 -9.45 5.65
N VAL A 121 0.02 -10.00 6.00
CA VAL A 121 -1.27 -9.42 5.63
C VAL A 121 -1.69 -8.31 6.58
N HIS A 122 -1.61 -8.52 7.88
CA HIS A 122 -1.99 -7.56 8.92
C HIS A 122 -0.86 -7.25 9.90
N ALA A 123 0.02 -8.21 10.13
CA ALA A 123 1.10 -8.19 11.10
C ALA A 123 2.23 -9.12 10.65
N HIS A 124 3.35 -9.12 11.36
CA HIS A 124 4.44 -10.09 11.18
C HIS A 124 5.18 -10.30 12.49
N ILE A 125 5.55 -11.55 12.81
CA ILE A 125 6.14 -11.91 14.11
C ILE A 125 7.48 -11.19 14.39
N ASP A 126 8.29 -10.89 13.37
CA ASP A 126 9.54 -10.16 13.53
C ASP A 126 9.35 -8.74 14.08
N HIS A 127 8.19 -8.12 13.79
CA HIS A 127 7.89 -6.83 14.37
C HIS A 127 7.64 -6.92 15.89
N LEU A 128 6.99 -8.00 16.36
CA LEU A 128 6.84 -8.25 17.78
C LEU A 128 8.21 -8.49 18.43
N PHE A 129 9.08 -9.27 17.76
CA PHE A 129 10.44 -9.52 18.27
C PHE A 129 11.23 -8.21 18.36
N ALA A 130 11.12 -7.32 17.40
CA ALA A 130 11.77 -6.01 17.45
C ALA A 130 11.29 -5.16 18.65
N ILE A 131 10.00 -5.22 19.03
CA ILE A 131 9.51 -4.48 20.20
C ILE A 131 9.99 -5.10 21.50
N LEU A 132 10.09 -6.42 21.56
CA LEU A 132 10.66 -7.11 22.72
C LEU A 132 12.16 -6.78 22.88
N ASP A 133 12.92 -6.72 21.78
CA ASP A 133 14.31 -6.28 21.76
C ASP A 133 14.43 -4.80 22.17
N PHE A 134 13.46 -3.96 21.80
CA PHE A 134 13.39 -2.57 22.27
C PHE A 134 13.23 -2.52 23.80
N CYS A 135 12.29 -3.29 24.34
CA CYS A 135 12.09 -3.38 25.81
C CYS A 135 13.37 -3.86 26.54
N ALA A 136 14.05 -4.86 25.97
CA ALA A 136 15.33 -5.34 26.51
C ALA A 136 16.40 -4.25 26.55
N ARG A 137 16.54 -3.45 25.49
CA ARG A 137 17.47 -2.31 25.39
C ARG A 137 17.17 -1.21 26.41
N GLU A 138 15.89 -0.94 26.62
CA GLU A 138 15.43 0.02 27.61
C GLU A 138 15.48 -0.53 29.06
N ASN A 139 15.93 -1.77 29.24
CA ASN A 139 15.94 -2.48 30.52
C ASN A 139 14.55 -2.46 31.18
N PHE A 140 13.51 -2.73 30.39
CA PHE A 140 12.12 -2.81 30.82
C PHE A 140 11.58 -4.23 30.60
N HIS A 141 11.13 -4.90 31.69
CA HIS A 141 10.83 -6.33 31.69
C HIS A 141 9.39 -6.67 32.05
N ASP A 142 8.61 -5.69 32.50
CA ASP A 142 7.20 -5.90 32.86
C ASP A 142 6.31 -5.82 31.61
N VAL A 143 6.36 -6.88 30.81
CA VAL A 143 5.70 -6.98 29.51
C VAL A 143 4.76 -8.17 29.48
N ILE A 144 3.52 -7.96 29.06
CA ILE A 144 2.55 -9.03 28.82
C ILE A 144 2.00 -8.96 27.39
N ILE A 145 1.59 -10.12 26.85
CA ILE A 145 1.25 -10.29 25.47
C ILE A 145 -0.14 -10.90 25.31
N HIS A 146 -1.00 -10.27 24.51
CA HIS A 146 -2.30 -10.74 24.10
C HIS A 146 -2.22 -11.22 22.65
N VAL A 147 -2.34 -12.50 22.41
CA VAL A 147 -2.20 -13.11 21.09
C VAL A 147 -3.56 -13.25 20.42
N PHE A 148 -3.63 -12.85 19.14
CA PHE A 148 -4.76 -13.20 18.28
C PHE A 148 -4.32 -14.29 17.31
N THR A 149 -5.08 -15.41 17.27
CA THR A 149 -4.84 -16.49 16.30
C THR A 149 -5.49 -16.15 14.96
N ASP A 150 -4.94 -16.65 13.87
CA ASP A 150 -5.38 -16.30 12.51
C ASP A 150 -6.35 -17.34 11.92
N GLY A 151 -5.84 -18.38 11.31
CA GLY A 151 -6.61 -19.41 10.63
C GLY A 151 -7.29 -18.98 9.32
N ARG A 152 -7.13 -17.71 8.90
CA ARG A 152 -7.76 -17.15 7.71
C ARG A 152 -6.76 -16.75 6.62
N ASP A 153 -5.74 -15.99 6.99
CA ASP A 153 -4.64 -15.62 6.10
C ASP A 153 -3.47 -16.62 6.26
N ALA A 154 -3.42 -17.33 7.40
CA ALA A 154 -2.52 -18.44 7.70
C ALA A 154 -3.29 -19.78 7.76
N PRO A 155 -2.61 -20.94 7.58
CA PRO A 155 -3.23 -22.25 7.77
C PRO A 155 -3.79 -22.39 9.18
N VAL A 156 -4.94 -23.08 9.28
CA VAL A 156 -5.85 -23.12 10.44
C VAL A 156 -5.31 -23.78 11.73
N THR A 157 -4.05 -24.22 11.73
CA THR A 157 -3.38 -24.85 12.91
C THR A 157 -1.98 -24.29 13.16
N LYS A 158 -1.58 -23.21 12.47
CA LYS A 158 -0.24 -22.66 12.53
C LYS A 158 0.07 -21.87 13.83
N SER A 159 -0.93 -21.49 14.60
CA SER A 159 -0.72 -20.72 15.83
C SER A 159 0.22 -21.41 16.81
N LEU A 160 0.21 -22.74 16.92
CA LEU A 160 1.12 -23.47 17.82
C LEU A 160 2.59 -23.33 17.43
N GLU A 161 2.90 -23.31 16.13
CA GLU A 161 4.25 -23.07 15.63
C GLU A 161 4.71 -21.65 15.97
N TYR A 162 3.85 -20.66 15.74
CA TYR A 162 4.15 -19.25 16.04
C TYR A 162 4.25 -18.99 17.53
N LEU A 163 3.39 -19.61 18.35
CA LEU A 163 3.46 -19.54 19.81
C LEU A 163 4.75 -20.17 20.34
N ALA A 164 5.22 -21.28 19.75
CA ALA A 164 6.50 -21.89 20.13
C ALA A 164 7.68 -20.95 19.85
N GLN A 165 7.69 -20.27 18.69
CA GLN A 165 8.72 -19.28 18.35
C GLN A 165 8.69 -18.08 19.30
N LEU A 166 7.49 -17.56 19.62
CA LEU A 166 7.35 -16.49 20.61
C LEU A 166 7.82 -16.93 22.00
N SER A 167 7.44 -18.12 22.44
CA SER A 167 7.89 -18.68 23.73
C SER A 167 9.41 -18.83 23.79
N GLN A 168 10.04 -19.29 22.72
CA GLN A 168 11.50 -19.35 22.60
C GLN A 168 12.12 -17.96 22.76
N LYS A 169 11.63 -16.95 22.02
CA LYS A 169 12.11 -15.56 22.12
C LYS A 169 11.99 -15.01 23.54
N LEU A 170 10.85 -15.22 24.21
CA LEU A 170 10.65 -14.78 25.60
C LEU A 170 11.60 -15.48 26.56
N SER A 171 11.85 -16.76 26.34
CA SER A 171 12.84 -17.53 27.14
C SER A 171 14.27 -17.02 26.97
N GLU A 172 14.67 -16.68 25.75
CA GLU A 172 15.98 -16.08 25.41
C GLU A 172 16.17 -14.72 26.09
N LEU A 173 15.11 -13.90 26.12
CA LEU A 173 15.14 -12.58 26.74
C LEU A 173 15.02 -12.64 28.27
N GLY A 174 14.45 -13.71 28.83
CA GLY A 174 14.22 -13.87 30.25
C GLY A 174 13.09 -13.03 30.84
N PHE A 175 12.23 -12.44 30.02
CA PHE A 175 11.07 -11.67 30.46
C PHE A 175 9.91 -11.75 29.44
N GLY A 176 8.75 -11.24 29.84
CA GLY A 176 7.52 -11.23 29.06
C GLY A 176 6.69 -12.50 29.24
N LYS A 177 5.36 -12.38 29.20
CA LYS A 177 4.43 -13.48 29.39
C LYS A 177 3.24 -13.38 28.43
N ILE A 178 2.83 -14.50 27.85
CA ILE A 178 1.61 -14.59 27.07
C ILE A 178 0.46 -14.81 28.06
N VAL A 179 -0.48 -13.86 28.17
CA VAL A 179 -1.56 -13.89 29.17
C VAL A 179 -2.92 -14.22 28.59
N SER A 180 -3.11 -14.01 27.30
CA SER A 180 -4.35 -14.41 26.64
C SER A 180 -4.13 -14.79 25.17
N ALA A 181 -5.01 -15.66 24.66
CA ALA A 181 -5.09 -15.98 23.25
C ALA A 181 -6.56 -16.07 22.82
N MET A 182 -6.88 -15.61 21.61
CA MET A 182 -8.22 -15.72 21.03
C MET A 182 -8.17 -15.57 19.51
N TRP A 183 -9.19 -16.08 18.83
CA TRP A 183 -9.31 -15.90 17.40
C TRP A 183 -9.53 -14.42 16.99
N ARG A 184 -8.88 -14.01 15.89
CA ARG A 184 -9.02 -12.65 15.29
C ARG A 184 -10.47 -12.24 15.00
N PHE A 185 -11.40 -13.20 14.90
CA PHE A 185 -12.82 -12.97 14.73
C PHE A 185 -13.42 -12.06 15.82
N TYR A 186 -12.91 -12.17 17.06
CA TYR A 186 -13.31 -11.34 18.18
C TYR A 186 -12.51 -10.02 18.23
N ALA A 187 -11.20 -10.11 18.18
CA ALA A 187 -10.30 -8.97 18.40
C ALA A 187 -10.13 -8.07 17.17
N MET A 188 -10.48 -8.57 15.98
CA MET A 188 -10.25 -7.87 14.71
C MET A 188 -11.53 -7.81 13.84
N ASP A 189 -12.70 -7.63 14.47
CA ASP A 189 -13.95 -7.41 13.77
C ASP A 189 -13.95 -6.06 13.05
N ARG A 190 -14.47 -6.03 11.79
CA ARG A 190 -14.67 -4.80 11.01
C ARG A 190 -16.14 -4.57 10.61
N ASP A 191 -17.02 -5.51 10.97
CA ASP A 191 -18.41 -5.53 10.52
C ASP A 191 -19.36 -4.87 11.54
N LYS A 192 -18.81 -4.12 12.51
CA LYS A 192 -19.52 -3.46 13.60
C LYS A 192 -20.31 -4.45 14.50
N ARG A 193 -19.78 -5.66 14.63
CA ARG A 193 -20.32 -6.69 15.53
C ARG A 193 -19.83 -6.41 16.97
N ARG A 194 -20.59 -5.60 17.68
CA ARG A 194 -20.22 -5.15 19.04
C ARG A 194 -20.13 -6.29 20.06
N ASP A 195 -20.91 -7.34 19.86
CA ASP A 195 -20.85 -8.58 20.63
C ASP A 195 -19.44 -9.19 20.59
N ARG A 196 -18.82 -9.28 19.39
CA ARG A 196 -17.47 -9.80 19.22
C ARG A 196 -16.41 -8.91 19.85
N THR A 197 -16.48 -7.60 19.58
CA THR A 197 -15.55 -6.63 20.13
C THR A 197 -15.60 -6.62 21.67
N GLN A 198 -16.80 -6.80 22.27
CA GLN A 198 -16.96 -6.87 23.72
C GLN A 198 -16.28 -8.11 24.30
N ILE A 199 -16.38 -9.26 23.66
CA ILE A 199 -15.72 -10.48 24.10
C ILE A 199 -14.19 -10.29 24.11
N ALA A 200 -13.62 -9.68 23.07
CA ALA A 200 -12.19 -9.37 23.03
C ALA A 200 -11.78 -8.34 24.08
N TYR A 201 -12.58 -7.29 24.26
CA TYR A 201 -12.36 -6.29 25.32
C TYR A 201 -12.37 -6.92 26.70
N ASP A 202 -13.38 -7.75 26.99
CA ASP A 202 -13.50 -8.42 28.30
C ASP A 202 -12.31 -9.36 28.57
N ALA A 203 -11.82 -10.05 27.57
CA ALA A 203 -10.67 -10.94 27.73
C ALA A 203 -9.36 -10.17 28.00
N ILE A 204 -9.15 -9.06 27.30
CA ILE A 204 -7.93 -8.25 27.41
C ILE A 204 -7.98 -7.37 28.66
N VAL A 205 -9.07 -6.60 28.81
CA VAL A 205 -9.17 -5.53 29.81
C VAL A 205 -9.63 -6.06 31.15
N ASN A 206 -10.61 -6.97 31.15
CA ASN A 206 -11.27 -7.47 32.37
C ASN A 206 -10.84 -8.90 32.74
N ALA A 207 -9.88 -9.48 32.04
CA ALA A 207 -9.39 -10.86 32.23
C ALA A 207 -10.51 -11.92 32.21
N LYS A 208 -11.57 -11.71 31.42
CA LYS A 208 -12.71 -12.64 31.33
C LYS A 208 -12.56 -13.51 30.10
N GLY A 209 -12.00 -14.70 30.28
CA GLY A 209 -11.92 -15.72 29.24
C GLY A 209 -13.05 -16.73 29.33
N GLU A 210 -13.31 -17.44 28.24
CA GLU A 210 -14.15 -18.65 28.27
C GLU A 210 -13.37 -19.85 28.82
N TYR A 211 -12.05 -19.88 28.55
CA TYR A 211 -11.12 -20.81 29.09
C TYR A 211 -10.13 -20.10 30.03
N ASN A 212 -10.02 -20.59 31.28
CA ASN A 212 -9.01 -20.15 32.21
C ASN A 212 -7.99 -21.28 32.40
N CYS A 213 -6.72 -20.96 32.28
CA CYS A 213 -5.64 -21.94 32.35
C CYS A 213 -4.35 -21.36 32.94
N ASP A 214 -3.40 -22.20 33.20
CA ASP A 214 -2.10 -21.81 33.76
C ASP A 214 -1.04 -21.62 32.67
N ASP A 215 -1.31 -22.14 31.46
CA ASP A 215 -0.46 -21.99 30.26
C ASP A 215 -1.31 -21.85 29.01
N VAL A 216 -1.16 -20.71 28.30
CA VAL A 216 -1.92 -20.41 27.10
C VAL A 216 -1.60 -21.39 25.97
N ILE A 217 -0.35 -21.84 25.83
CA ILE A 217 0.05 -22.74 24.75
C ILE A 217 -0.57 -24.12 24.94
N GLU A 218 -0.58 -24.62 26.15
CA GLU A 218 -1.22 -25.90 26.45
C GLU A 218 -2.74 -25.85 26.30
N CYS A 219 -3.36 -24.69 26.56
CA CYS A 219 -4.77 -24.46 26.26
C CYS A 219 -5.03 -24.49 24.76
N VAL A 220 -4.24 -23.78 23.94
CA VAL A 220 -4.39 -23.79 22.47
C VAL A 220 -4.20 -25.22 21.92
N LYS A 221 -3.23 -25.98 22.43
CA LYS A 221 -3.08 -27.41 22.07
C LYS A 221 -4.34 -28.21 22.39
N SER A 222 -4.93 -27.96 23.55
CA SER A 222 -6.15 -28.66 24.00
C SER A 222 -7.32 -28.32 23.07
N CYS A 223 -7.46 -27.08 22.64
CA CYS A 223 -8.44 -26.66 21.63
C CYS A 223 -8.23 -27.40 20.31
N HIS A 224 -6.99 -27.43 19.78
CA HIS A 224 -6.68 -28.16 18.54
C HIS A 224 -6.96 -29.67 18.67
N ASN A 225 -6.65 -30.29 19.80
CA ASN A 225 -6.96 -31.68 20.06
C ASN A 225 -8.48 -31.95 20.10
N ALA A 226 -9.26 -30.93 20.46
CA ALA A 226 -10.73 -30.95 20.43
C ALA A 226 -11.31 -30.53 19.06
N TRP A 227 -10.49 -30.44 18.02
CA TRP A 227 -10.84 -29.97 16.66
C TRP A 227 -11.28 -28.50 16.58
N GLU A 228 -11.02 -27.69 17.60
CA GLU A 228 -11.15 -26.24 17.53
C GLU A 228 -9.87 -25.66 16.92
N THR A 229 -9.89 -25.37 15.63
CA THR A 229 -8.76 -24.78 14.90
C THR A 229 -8.58 -23.30 15.26
N ASP A 230 -7.52 -22.67 14.77
CA ASP A 230 -7.19 -21.25 15.02
C ASP A 230 -8.35 -20.29 14.77
N GLU A 231 -9.25 -20.63 13.81
CA GLU A 231 -10.46 -19.84 13.48
C GLU A 231 -11.57 -19.94 14.55
N PHE A 232 -11.48 -20.86 15.49
CA PHE A 232 -12.56 -21.13 16.45
C PHE A 232 -12.13 -20.97 17.89
N ILE A 233 -10.84 -20.65 18.17
CA ILE A 233 -10.33 -20.47 19.54
C ILE A 233 -11.08 -19.35 20.22
N ARG A 234 -11.87 -19.71 21.21
CA ARG A 234 -12.57 -18.78 22.09
C ARG A 234 -11.58 -18.19 23.10
N PRO A 235 -11.87 -17.01 23.72
CA PRO A 235 -10.89 -16.36 24.58
C PRO A 235 -10.35 -17.24 25.69
N ILE A 236 -9.05 -17.46 25.66
CA ILE A 236 -8.24 -18.11 26.66
C ILE A 236 -7.58 -17.00 27.47
N VAL A 237 -7.64 -17.08 28.80
CA VAL A 237 -7.00 -16.12 29.71
C VAL A 237 -6.28 -16.90 30.82
N LEU A 238 -5.07 -16.46 31.19
CA LEU A 238 -4.34 -17.07 32.29
C LEU A 238 -5.02 -16.80 33.62
N SER A 239 -5.07 -17.85 34.50
CA SER A 239 -5.78 -17.81 35.78
C SER A 239 -5.28 -16.74 36.76
N TRP A 240 -4.02 -16.30 36.64
CA TRP A 240 -3.42 -15.26 37.48
C TRP A 240 -3.47 -13.87 36.87
N TYR A 241 -3.86 -13.72 35.60
CA TYR A 241 -4.03 -12.41 34.97
C TYR A 241 -5.36 -11.79 35.42
N GLU A 242 -5.30 -10.57 35.94
CA GLU A 242 -6.48 -9.96 36.59
C GLU A 242 -7.18 -8.93 35.68
N TRP A 243 -6.48 -7.90 35.24
CA TRP A 243 -7.03 -6.83 34.38
C TRP A 243 -5.94 -5.87 33.91
N VAL A 244 -6.32 -4.94 33.01
CA VAL A 244 -5.50 -3.78 32.66
C VAL A 244 -5.67 -2.71 33.74
N ASN A 245 -4.58 -2.25 34.32
CA ASN A 245 -4.59 -1.22 35.34
C ASN A 245 -4.58 0.20 34.72
N ALA A 246 -5.03 1.19 35.48
CA ALA A 246 -4.81 2.58 35.14
C ALA A 246 -3.30 2.87 35.04
N HIS A 247 -2.91 3.68 34.06
CA HIS A 247 -1.51 4.03 33.73
C HIS A 247 -0.67 2.90 33.08
N ASP A 248 -1.26 1.72 32.80
CA ASP A 248 -0.58 0.76 31.93
C ASP A 248 -0.38 1.37 30.53
N SER A 249 0.61 0.89 29.81
CA SER A 249 0.78 1.21 28.41
C SER A 249 0.33 0.04 27.56
N MET A 250 -0.30 0.35 26.41
CA MET A 250 -0.77 -0.67 25.48
C MET A 250 -0.26 -0.37 24.07
N ILE A 251 0.29 -1.34 23.37
CA ILE A 251 0.72 -1.22 21.98
C ILE A 251 -0.07 -2.21 21.13
N PHE A 252 -0.83 -1.70 20.15
CA PHE A 252 -1.47 -2.53 19.14
C PHE A 252 -0.64 -2.52 17.86
N TRP A 253 -0.08 -3.67 17.53
CA TRP A 253 1.04 -3.78 16.64
C TRP A 253 0.73 -4.10 15.17
N ASN A 254 -0.53 -4.31 14.82
CA ASN A 254 -0.90 -4.54 13.43
C ASN A 254 -0.60 -3.29 12.57
N PHE A 255 0.02 -3.48 11.41
CA PHE A 255 0.29 -2.37 10.48
C PHE A 255 -0.89 -2.08 9.55
N ARG A 256 -1.77 -3.04 9.28
CA ARG A 256 -2.99 -2.83 8.50
C ARG A 256 -4.12 -2.35 9.40
N THR A 257 -4.82 -1.30 8.96
CA THR A 257 -5.67 -0.48 9.82
C THR A 257 -7.14 -0.87 9.86
N ASP A 258 -7.66 -1.62 8.88
CA ASP A 258 -9.09 -1.86 8.68
C ASP A 258 -9.75 -2.65 9.82
N ARG A 259 -9.03 -3.57 10.45
CA ARG A 259 -9.54 -4.48 11.50
C ARG A 259 -9.14 -4.11 12.93
N THR A 260 -8.29 -3.10 13.11
CA THR A 260 -7.83 -2.68 14.45
C THR A 260 -8.74 -1.64 15.11
N ARG A 261 -9.54 -0.94 14.32
CA ARG A 261 -10.30 0.25 14.71
C ARG A 261 -11.30 0.00 15.83
N GLN A 262 -12.08 -1.07 15.76
CA GLN A 262 -13.18 -1.30 16.69
C GLN A 262 -12.69 -1.63 18.10
N LEU A 263 -11.73 -2.56 18.23
CA LEU A 263 -11.14 -2.90 19.52
C LEU A 263 -10.40 -1.70 20.13
N THR A 264 -9.66 -0.95 19.31
CA THR A 264 -8.99 0.28 19.75
C THR A 264 -10.00 1.28 20.30
N LYS A 265 -11.08 1.59 19.56
CA LYS A 265 -12.14 2.49 20.03
C LYS A 265 -12.78 1.99 21.31
N ALA A 266 -13.00 0.69 21.43
CA ALA A 266 -13.51 0.11 22.66
C ALA A 266 -12.59 0.33 23.87
N ILE A 267 -11.28 0.44 23.68
CA ILE A 267 -10.30 0.66 24.74
C ILE A 267 -10.13 2.15 25.07
N VAL A 268 -9.99 3.02 24.04
CA VAL A 268 -9.50 4.41 24.24
C VAL A 268 -10.57 5.49 24.19
N GLU A 269 -11.73 5.27 23.54
CA GLU A 269 -12.76 6.30 23.43
C GLU A 269 -13.64 6.33 24.67
N GLU A 270 -14.04 7.52 25.12
CA GLU A 270 -14.93 7.71 26.27
C GLU A 270 -16.32 7.11 26.00
N GLU A 271 -16.84 7.30 24.79
CA GLU A 271 -18.11 6.74 24.36
C GLU A 271 -17.90 5.63 23.32
N PHE A 272 -18.42 4.45 23.56
CA PHE A 272 -18.42 3.34 22.63
C PHE A 272 -19.81 2.70 22.56
N ASP A 273 -20.62 3.15 21.59
CA ASP A 273 -21.96 2.62 21.21
C ASP A 273 -22.84 2.16 22.38
N GLY A 274 -23.07 3.05 23.37
CA GLY A 274 -24.07 2.87 24.41
C GLY A 274 -23.81 1.75 25.41
N ARG A 275 -22.56 1.31 25.56
CA ARG A 275 -22.18 0.33 26.58
C ARG A 275 -21.57 1.02 27.80
N ASP A 276 -22.03 0.61 28.99
CA ASP A 276 -21.43 1.02 30.26
C ASP A 276 -20.06 0.39 30.39
N ARG A 277 -19.01 1.16 30.22
CA ARG A 277 -17.62 0.77 30.49
C ARG A 277 -16.91 1.91 31.24
N VAL A 278 -15.93 1.54 32.02
CA VAL A 278 -15.04 2.52 32.64
C VAL A 278 -13.97 2.90 31.60
N PRO A 279 -13.83 4.16 31.21
CA PRO A 279 -12.74 4.59 30.37
C PRO A 279 -11.39 4.24 31.00
N LEU A 280 -10.51 3.62 30.23
CA LEU A 280 -9.18 3.29 30.71
C LEU A 280 -8.25 4.48 30.54
N ASN A 281 -7.59 4.87 31.62
CA ASN A 281 -6.53 5.87 31.57
C ASN A 281 -5.18 5.18 31.23
N VAL A 282 -5.09 4.62 30.03
CA VAL A 282 -3.90 3.92 29.53
C VAL A 282 -3.13 4.80 28.53
N TYR A 283 -1.82 4.60 28.47
CA TYR A 283 -1.01 5.16 27.41
C TYR A 283 -1.07 4.27 26.17
N TYR A 284 -1.79 4.69 25.14
CA TYR A 284 -2.07 3.85 23.98
C TYR A 284 -1.21 4.23 22.76
N VAL A 285 -0.61 3.22 22.14
CA VAL A 285 0.30 3.37 21.01
C VAL A 285 -0.15 2.48 19.85
N TRP A 286 -0.10 3.04 18.64
CA TRP A 286 -0.39 2.34 17.41
C TRP A 286 0.85 2.16 16.55
N MET A 287 0.89 1.05 15.85
CA MET A 287 1.91 0.84 14.83
C MET A 287 1.81 1.88 13.71
N THR A 288 0.63 1.98 13.13
CA THR A 288 0.27 2.93 12.08
C THR A 288 -0.98 3.70 12.48
N GLN A 289 -1.34 4.74 11.76
CA GLN A 289 -2.53 5.53 12.06
C GLN A 289 -3.81 4.77 11.70
N PHE A 290 -4.62 4.35 12.68
CA PHE A 290 -5.82 3.55 12.43
C PHE A 290 -7.03 4.38 12.02
N TYR A 291 -7.19 5.58 12.54
CA TYR A 291 -8.25 6.56 12.18
C TYR A 291 -7.87 7.97 12.66
N SER A 292 -8.64 8.97 12.24
CA SER A 292 -8.49 10.38 12.66
C SER A 292 -9.88 10.96 13.03
N PRO A 293 -10.00 11.86 14.04
CA PRO A 293 -8.98 12.26 15.01
C PRO A 293 -8.65 11.13 15.99
N MET A 294 -7.45 11.16 16.57
CA MET A 294 -6.91 10.09 17.41
C MET A 294 -6.48 10.58 18.78
N ASN A 295 -6.75 9.79 19.82
CA ASN A 295 -6.19 9.99 21.15
C ASN A 295 -5.16 8.89 21.47
N ALA A 296 -4.16 8.72 20.59
CA ALA A 296 -3.08 7.73 20.76
C ALA A 296 -1.81 8.21 20.06
N LYS A 297 -0.66 7.66 20.47
CA LYS A 297 0.61 7.91 19.81
C LYS A 297 0.82 6.91 18.67
N VAL A 298 1.49 7.33 17.60
CA VAL A 298 1.73 6.51 16.40
C VAL A 298 3.21 6.32 16.20
N ILE A 299 3.65 5.07 15.99
CA ILE A 299 5.05 4.76 15.71
C ILE A 299 5.41 5.15 14.29
N PHE A 300 4.56 4.79 13.32
CA PHE A 300 4.70 5.15 11.91
C PHE A 300 3.48 5.99 11.46
N PRO A 301 3.50 7.32 11.65
CA PRO A 301 2.41 8.18 11.18
C PRO A 301 2.30 8.13 9.65
N GLU A 302 1.13 8.49 9.13
CA GLU A 302 0.94 8.70 7.70
C GLU A 302 1.96 9.73 7.18
N LEU A 303 2.52 9.46 6.01
CA LEU A 303 3.46 10.38 5.39
C LEU A 303 2.67 11.47 4.67
N GLU A 304 2.85 12.71 5.08
CA GLU A 304 2.41 13.83 4.25
C GLU A 304 3.31 13.93 3.01
N VAL A 305 2.72 13.70 1.85
CA VAL A 305 3.41 13.82 0.56
C VAL A 305 3.31 15.28 0.10
N LYS A 306 4.22 16.11 0.58
CA LYS A 306 4.35 17.51 0.13
C LYS A 306 5.20 17.61 -1.13
N ASN A 307 4.98 18.69 -1.89
CA ASN A 307 5.74 18.99 -3.11
C ASN A 307 5.72 17.84 -4.14
N CYS A 308 4.54 17.20 -4.33
CA CYS A 308 4.32 16.29 -5.45
C CYS A 308 4.25 17.05 -6.78
N LEU A 309 4.23 16.34 -7.90
CA LEU A 309 4.21 16.94 -9.24
C LEU A 309 3.07 17.94 -9.41
N GLY A 310 1.83 17.56 -9.03
CA GLY A 310 0.66 18.43 -9.14
C GLY A 310 0.80 19.71 -8.33
N GLU A 311 1.34 19.62 -7.11
CA GLU A 311 1.58 20.77 -6.24
C GLU A 311 2.68 21.70 -6.81
N ALA A 312 3.77 21.12 -7.35
CA ALA A 312 4.85 21.89 -7.96
C ALA A 312 4.39 22.65 -9.20
N VAL A 313 3.57 22.02 -10.06
CA VAL A 313 2.97 22.64 -11.25
C VAL A 313 2.01 23.77 -10.84
N SER A 314 1.18 23.53 -9.81
CA SER A 314 0.27 24.55 -9.26
C SER A 314 1.03 25.76 -8.71
N LYS A 315 2.10 25.54 -7.93
CA LYS A 315 2.97 26.60 -7.40
C LYS A 315 3.65 27.44 -8.50
N ALA A 316 3.90 26.83 -9.66
CA ALA A 316 4.40 27.52 -10.85
C ALA A 316 3.29 28.25 -11.64
N TRP A 317 2.05 28.28 -11.16
CA TRP A 317 0.88 28.90 -11.79
C TRP A 317 0.55 28.31 -13.16
N LEU A 318 0.94 27.06 -13.42
CA LEU A 318 0.63 26.34 -14.65
C LEU A 318 -0.67 25.56 -14.52
N SER A 319 -1.38 25.43 -15.64
CA SER A 319 -2.65 24.70 -15.71
C SER A 319 -2.39 23.21 -15.91
N GLN A 320 -3.22 22.36 -15.29
CA GLN A 320 -3.08 20.91 -15.37
C GLN A 320 -4.45 20.22 -15.48
N LEU A 321 -4.48 19.08 -16.19
CA LEU A 321 -5.66 18.24 -16.38
C LEU A 321 -5.36 16.81 -15.91
N ARG A 322 -6.28 16.23 -15.14
CA ARG A 322 -6.37 14.80 -14.84
C ARG A 322 -7.56 14.22 -15.57
N LEU A 323 -7.36 13.21 -16.39
CA LEU A 323 -8.45 12.58 -17.13
C LEU A 323 -8.23 11.08 -17.18
N SER A 324 -9.20 10.29 -16.72
CA SER A 324 -9.21 8.84 -16.82
C SER A 324 -10.62 8.29 -16.62
N GLU A 325 -10.79 6.98 -16.81
CA GLU A 325 -12.05 6.32 -16.51
C GLU A 325 -12.16 5.91 -15.02
N THR A 326 -13.37 5.52 -14.59
CA THR A 326 -13.74 5.27 -13.18
C THR A 326 -12.73 4.39 -12.45
N GLU A 327 -12.24 3.30 -13.06
CA GLU A 327 -11.36 2.32 -12.44
C GLU A 327 -9.99 2.91 -12.04
N LYS A 328 -9.48 3.88 -12.79
CA LYS A 328 -8.17 4.49 -12.53
C LYS A 328 -8.21 6.01 -12.25
N TYR A 329 -9.42 6.58 -12.09
CA TYR A 329 -9.56 7.99 -11.76
C TYR A 329 -8.85 8.38 -10.46
N ALA A 330 -9.02 7.60 -9.40
CA ALA A 330 -8.34 7.83 -8.14
C ALA A 330 -6.81 7.72 -8.27
N HIS A 331 -6.31 6.91 -9.19
CA HIS A 331 -4.88 6.72 -9.41
C HIS A 331 -4.23 7.97 -9.99
N VAL A 332 -4.85 8.60 -10.99
CA VAL A 332 -4.32 9.85 -11.61
C VAL A 332 -4.68 11.11 -10.82
N THR A 333 -5.53 11.03 -9.79
CA THR A 333 -5.94 12.15 -8.93
C THR A 333 -5.41 11.97 -7.51
N PHE A 334 -6.15 11.27 -6.64
CA PHE A 334 -5.89 11.11 -5.22
C PHE A 334 -4.49 10.54 -4.93
N PHE A 335 -4.16 9.36 -5.49
CA PHE A 335 -2.88 8.73 -5.25
C PHE A 335 -1.71 9.50 -5.90
N PHE A 336 -1.90 10.00 -7.10
CA PHE A 336 -0.90 10.80 -7.81
C PHE A 336 -0.57 12.10 -7.08
N ASN A 337 -1.55 12.69 -6.42
CA ASN A 337 -1.43 13.90 -5.60
C ASN A 337 -1.03 13.61 -4.14
N GLY A 338 -0.47 12.43 -3.86
CA GLY A 338 0.02 12.07 -2.52
C GLY A 338 -1.08 11.90 -1.48
N GLN A 339 -2.21 11.33 -1.87
CA GLN A 339 -3.42 11.08 -1.07
C GLN A 339 -4.18 12.38 -0.70
N ILE A 340 -4.03 13.41 -1.50
CA ILE A 340 -4.81 14.64 -1.36
C ILE A 340 -6.02 14.60 -2.30
N GLU A 341 -7.24 14.58 -1.73
CA GLU A 341 -8.49 14.51 -2.50
C GLU A 341 -8.80 15.83 -3.20
N THR A 342 -8.56 16.96 -2.54
CA THR A 342 -8.84 18.28 -3.09
C THR A 342 -7.92 18.59 -4.27
N PRO A 343 -8.44 18.99 -5.44
CA PRO A 343 -7.62 19.46 -6.55
C PRO A 343 -6.68 20.60 -6.14
N PHE A 344 -5.48 20.61 -6.66
CA PHE A 344 -4.59 21.78 -6.53
C PHE A 344 -5.13 22.97 -7.34
N GLU A 345 -4.65 24.17 -7.05
CA GLU A 345 -5.02 25.35 -7.83
C GLU A 345 -4.61 25.16 -9.29
N ASN A 346 -5.50 25.51 -10.23
CA ASN A 346 -5.37 25.28 -11.69
C ASN A 346 -5.32 23.77 -12.10
N GLU A 347 -5.86 22.88 -11.28
CA GLU A 347 -6.04 21.47 -11.61
C GLU A 347 -7.50 21.16 -11.96
N ASP A 348 -7.75 20.87 -13.25
CA ASP A 348 -9.03 20.37 -13.72
C ASP A 348 -9.06 18.84 -13.71
N ARG A 349 -10.23 18.27 -13.43
CA ARG A 349 -10.46 16.83 -13.38
C ARG A 349 -11.63 16.42 -14.26
N VAL A 350 -11.44 15.42 -15.09
CA VAL A 350 -12.49 14.84 -15.94
C VAL A 350 -12.56 13.35 -15.73
N LEU A 351 -13.73 12.86 -15.31
CA LEU A 351 -14.05 11.45 -15.15
C LEU A 351 -14.86 10.95 -16.33
N ILE A 352 -14.37 9.94 -17.03
CA ILE A 352 -15.10 9.16 -18.01
C ILE A 352 -15.65 7.91 -17.31
N PRO A 353 -16.97 7.62 -17.41
CA PRO A 353 -17.50 6.40 -16.78
C PRO A 353 -16.94 5.14 -17.44
N SER A 354 -16.46 4.17 -16.65
CA SER A 354 -16.14 2.83 -17.16
C SER A 354 -17.40 2.08 -17.60
N PRO A 355 -17.30 1.10 -18.53
CA PRO A 355 -18.44 0.29 -18.96
C PRO A 355 -19.11 -0.46 -17.80
N LYS A 356 -20.44 -0.45 -17.76
CA LYS A 356 -21.22 -1.14 -16.72
C LYS A 356 -21.41 -2.61 -17.07
N VAL A 357 -20.35 -3.40 -17.02
CA VAL A 357 -20.36 -4.85 -17.28
C VAL A 357 -19.96 -5.61 -16.01
N THR A 358 -20.26 -6.91 -15.96
CA THR A 358 -19.89 -7.76 -14.81
C THR A 358 -18.39 -8.05 -14.76
N THR A 359 -17.78 -8.23 -15.95
CA THR A 359 -16.33 -8.44 -16.13
C THR A 359 -15.91 -7.76 -17.43
N TYR A 360 -14.68 -7.23 -17.49
CA TYR A 360 -14.23 -6.39 -18.60
C TYR A 360 -13.85 -7.17 -19.88
N ASP A 361 -13.84 -8.49 -19.87
CA ASP A 361 -13.79 -9.29 -21.10
C ASP A 361 -15.04 -9.10 -21.99
N LEU A 362 -16.15 -8.63 -21.43
CA LEU A 362 -17.38 -8.30 -22.17
C LEU A 362 -17.33 -6.93 -22.86
N ALA A 363 -16.36 -6.08 -22.51
CA ALA A 363 -16.13 -4.77 -23.12
C ALA A 363 -14.63 -4.42 -23.02
N PRO A 364 -13.73 -5.13 -23.74
CA PRO A 364 -12.27 -5.01 -23.57
C PRO A 364 -11.70 -3.68 -24.05
N GLU A 365 -12.41 -2.95 -24.91
CA GLU A 365 -12.07 -1.58 -25.30
C GLU A 365 -12.22 -0.61 -24.13
N MET A 366 -13.01 -0.98 -23.12
CA MET A 366 -13.36 -0.15 -21.98
C MET A 366 -13.73 1.27 -22.42
N SER A 367 -13.17 2.31 -21.80
CA SER A 367 -13.41 3.70 -22.21
C SER A 367 -12.20 4.36 -22.86
N ALA A 368 -11.25 3.58 -23.40
CA ALA A 368 -10.02 4.12 -23.98
C ALA A 368 -10.25 5.06 -25.16
N CYS A 369 -11.21 4.74 -26.02
CA CYS A 369 -11.54 5.57 -27.18
C CYS A 369 -12.14 6.92 -26.74
N GLU A 370 -13.09 6.92 -25.81
CA GLU A 370 -13.72 8.11 -25.24
C GLU A 370 -12.71 9.00 -24.50
N ILE A 371 -11.78 8.38 -23.74
CA ILE A 371 -10.67 9.09 -23.09
C ILE A 371 -9.81 9.78 -24.15
N THR A 372 -9.44 9.06 -25.20
CA THR A 372 -8.60 9.57 -26.30
C THR A 372 -9.24 10.73 -27.01
N ASP A 373 -10.54 10.62 -27.34
CA ASP A 373 -11.30 11.67 -27.99
C ASP A 373 -11.40 12.93 -27.13
N ALA A 374 -11.74 12.75 -25.85
CA ALA A 374 -11.82 13.84 -24.89
C ALA A 374 -10.46 14.53 -24.69
N LEU A 375 -9.36 13.78 -24.63
CA LEU A 375 -8.02 14.33 -24.50
C LEU A 375 -7.61 15.14 -25.74
N CYS A 376 -7.88 14.62 -26.95
CA CYS A 376 -7.64 15.36 -28.21
C CYS A 376 -8.44 16.68 -28.26
N GLU A 377 -9.72 16.64 -27.87
CA GLU A 377 -10.56 17.85 -27.78
C GLU A 377 -9.99 18.86 -26.79
N LYS A 378 -9.53 18.38 -25.61
CA LYS A 378 -8.93 19.23 -24.57
C LYS A 378 -7.62 19.86 -25.03
N MET A 379 -6.75 19.11 -25.73
CA MET A 379 -5.50 19.63 -26.29
C MET A 379 -5.73 20.68 -27.38
N GLU A 380 -6.79 20.54 -28.16
CA GLU A 380 -7.12 21.49 -29.23
C GLU A 380 -7.80 22.78 -28.72
N ASN A 381 -8.64 22.67 -27.70
CA ASN A 381 -9.48 23.76 -27.22
C ASN A 381 -8.97 24.47 -25.95
N ASN A 382 -8.01 23.89 -25.23
CA ASN A 382 -7.51 24.45 -24.00
C ASN A 382 -5.97 24.44 -23.97
N ASP A 383 -5.40 25.29 -23.15
CA ASP A 383 -3.94 25.48 -23.05
C ASP A 383 -3.40 24.89 -21.76
N TYR A 384 -3.61 23.58 -21.52
CA TYR A 384 -3.02 22.91 -20.38
C TYR A 384 -1.51 22.72 -20.54
N ASN A 385 -0.77 23.01 -19.46
CA ASN A 385 0.67 22.79 -19.42
C ASN A 385 1.01 21.34 -19.08
N LEU A 386 0.19 20.68 -18.27
CA LEU A 386 0.34 19.29 -17.91
C LEU A 386 -0.97 18.54 -18.08
N ILE A 387 -0.93 17.43 -18.79
CA ILE A 387 -2.05 16.47 -18.88
C ILE A 387 -1.57 15.12 -18.34
N ILE A 388 -2.37 14.47 -17.49
CA ILE A 388 -2.08 13.13 -16.99
C ILE A 388 -3.28 12.23 -17.24
N THR A 389 -3.02 11.07 -17.85
CA THR A 389 -4.03 10.05 -18.14
C THR A 389 -3.49 8.65 -17.88
N ASN A 390 -4.41 7.72 -17.65
CA ASN A 390 -4.15 6.28 -17.53
C ASN A 390 -5.14 5.53 -18.44
N LEU A 391 -4.61 4.63 -19.28
CA LEU A 391 -5.37 3.69 -20.11
C LEU A 391 -5.28 2.31 -19.45
N VAL A 392 -6.36 1.87 -18.85
CA VAL A 392 -6.42 0.76 -17.89
C VAL A 392 -6.71 -0.59 -18.52
N ASN A 393 -7.02 -0.63 -19.78
CA ASN A 393 -7.55 -1.80 -20.48
C ASN A 393 -6.75 -3.09 -20.23
N TRP A 394 -5.42 -2.99 -20.33
CA TRP A 394 -4.59 -4.18 -20.21
C TRP A 394 -4.65 -4.78 -18.82
N ASP A 395 -4.54 -3.98 -17.79
CA ASP A 395 -4.61 -4.44 -16.41
C ASP A 395 -5.98 -5.06 -16.09
N MET A 396 -7.07 -4.34 -16.35
CA MET A 396 -8.41 -4.80 -15.97
C MET A 396 -8.90 -6.00 -16.78
N VAL A 397 -8.63 -6.03 -18.09
CA VAL A 397 -9.04 -7.15 -18.95
C VAL A 397 -8.17 -8.38 -18.70
N TRP A 398 -6.89 -8.20 -18.42
CA TRP A 398 -5.99 -9.31 -18.11
C TRP A 398 -6.48 -10.14 -16.90
N HIS A 399 -7.02 -9.51 -15.87
CA HIS A 399 -7.58 -10.19 -14.69
C HIS A 399 -8.76 -11.13 -15.02
N THR A 400 -9.35 -11.05 -16.20
CA THR A 400 -10.45 -11.94 -16.65
C THR A 400 -9.96 -13.26 -17.26
N TRP A 401 -8.70 -13.35 -17.68
CA TRP A 401 -8.09 -14.52 -18.35
C TRP A 401 -8.71 -14.91 -19.69
N VAL A 402 -9.45 -14.03 -20.33
CA VAL A 402 -10.04 -14.27 -21.65
C VAL A 402 -9.08 -13.72 -22.71
N ILE A 403 -8.30 -14.60 -23.34
CA ILE A 403 -7.20 -14.23 -24.25
C ILE A 403 -7.66 -13.33 -25.40
N ASP A 404 -8.78 -13.67 -26.08
CA ASP A 404 -9.30 -12.84 -27.18
C ASP A 404 -9.66 -11.42 -26.72
N ALA A 405 -10.16 -11.29 -25.49
CA ALA A 405 -10.44 -9.98 -24.91
C ALA A 405 -9.16 -9.20 -24.60
N ILE A 406 -8.13 -9.88 -24.08
CA ILE A 406 -6.80 -9.29 -23.84
C ILE A 406 -6.20 -8.78 -25.16
N HIS A 407 -6.25 -9.58 -26.22
CA HIS A 407 -5.78 -9.17 -27.57
C HIS A 407 -6.51 -7.94 -28.08
N THR A 408 -7.83 -7.87 -27.88
CA THR A 408 -8.64 -6.70 -28.24
C THR A 408 -8.23 -5.47 -27.44
N ALA A 409 -8.04 -5.61 -26.12
CA ALA A 409 -7.58 -4.53 -25.26
C ALA A 409 -6.20 -3.99 -25.69
N VAL A 410 -5.25 -4.90 -26.01
CA VAL A 410 -3.90 -4.52 -26.49
C VAL A 410 -3.98 -3.69 -27.76
N LYS A 411 -4.77 -4.14 -28.74
CA LYS A 411 -4.93 -3.43 -30.02
C LYS A 411 -5.61 -2.08 -29.86
N THR A 412 -6.66 -2.00 -29.05
CA THR A 412 -7.38 -0.75 -28.78
C THR A 412 -6.45 0.30 -28.18
N VAL A 413 -5.63 -0.07 -27.19
CA VAL A 413 -4.67 0.86 -26.58
C VAL A 413 -3.59 1.28 -27.58
N ASP A 414 -3.12 0.39 -28.46
CA ASP A 414 -2.15 0.73 -29.50
C ASP A 414 -2.68 1.80 -30.45
N ASP A 415 -3.94 1.66 -30.92
CA ASP A 415 -4.60 2.64 -31.76
C ASP A 415 -4.83 3.98 -31.02
N CYS A 416 -5.24 3.93 -29.75
CA CYS A 416 -5.44 5.12 -28.92
C CYS A 416 -4.12 5.89 -28.70
N ILE A 417 -3.01 5.20 -28.42
CA ILE A 417 -1.70 5.82 -28.25
C ILE A 417 -1.28 6.55 -29.50
N TRP A 418 -1.44 5.95 -30.69
CA TRP A 418 -1.11 6.61 -31.95
C TRP A 418 -1.87 7.93 -32.11
N LYS A 419 -3.19 7.91 -31.90
CA LYS A 419 -4.03 9.10 -31.99
C LYS A 419 -3.62 10.18 -30.99
N LEU A 420 -3.28 9.80 -29.74
CA LEU A 420 -2.79 10.75 -28.75
C LEU A 420 -1.44 11.35 -29.14
N VAL A 421 -0.54 10.56 -29.71
CA VAL A 421 0.77 11.03 -30.20
C VAL A 421 0.60 12.02 -31.33
N GLU A 422 -0.23 11.72 -32.36
CA GLU A 422 -0.49 12.65 -33.45
C GLU A 422 -1.11 13.96 -32.97
N CYS A 423 -2.12 13.86 -32.10
CA CYS A 423 -2.80 15.03 -31.56
C CYS A 423 -1.85 15.85 -30.64
N GLY A 424 -1.06 15.18 -29.78
CA GLY A 424 -0.12 15.86 -28.89
C GLY A 424 0.98 16.60 -29.63
N LEU A 425 1.62 15.99 -30.63
CA LEU A 425 2.66 16.61 -31.44
C LEU A 425 2.13 17.80 -32.22
N LYS A 426 0.90 17.70 -32.78
CA LYS A 426 0.21 18.81 -33.46
C LYS A 426 -0.01 20.02 -32.56
N ASN A 427 -0.25 19.77 -31.24
CA ASN A 427 -0.52 20.79 -30.24
C ASN A 427 0.71 21.14 -29.38
N TRP A 428 1.91 20.73 -29.83
CA TRP A 428 3.21 21.02 -29.21
C TRP A 428 3.38 20.46 -27.80
N TYR A 429 2.83 19.27 -27.51
CA TYR A 429 3.10 18.52 -26.29
C TYR A 429 4.35 17.64 -26.46
N ASP A 430 5.15 17.58 -25.42
CA ASP A 430 6.08 16.48 -25.19
C ASP A 430 5.31 15.37 -24.47
N LEU A 431 5.34 14.13 -24.99
CA LEU A 431 4.56 13.03 -24.43
C LEU A 431 5.49 11.99 -23.79
N LEU A 432 5.24 11.67 -22.51
CA LEU A 432 5.86 10.57 -21.80
C LEU A 432 4.90 9.37 -21.85
N VAL A 433 5.26 8.33 -22.59
CA VAL A 433 4.47 7.11 -22.73
C VAL A 433 5.18 5.96 -22.02
N PHE A 434 4.59 5.46 -20.95
CA PHE A 434 5.19 4.37 -20.15
C PHE A 434 4.11 3.54 -19.46
N ALA A 435 4.51 2.54 -18.67
CA ALA A 435 3.62 1.75 -17.80
C ALA A 435 4.04 1.86 -16.33
N ASP A 436 3.12 1.64 -15.43
CA ASP A 436 3.38 1.64 -13.98
C ASP A 436 3.87 0.28 -13.48
N HIS A 437 3.41 -0.81 -14.07
CA HIS A 437 3.79 -2.19 -13.78
C HIS A 437 3.53 -3.11 -14.98
N GLY A 438 3.78 -4.40 -14.83
CA GLY A 438 3.47 -5.40 -15.81
C GLY A 438 2.57 -6.50 -15.28
N ASN A 439 1.86 -7.15 -16.21
CA ASN A 439 1.07 -8.35 -15.95
C ASN A 439 0.80 -9.17 -17.23
N ALA A 440 0.46 -8.53 -18.35
CA ALA A 440 -0.01 -9.21 -19.57
C ALA A 440 1.09 -9.95 -20.35
N GLU A 441 2.37 -9.70 -20.08
CA GLU A 441 3.50 -10.34 -20.75
C GLU A 441 3.88 -11.70 -20.15
N ASP A 442 3.28 -12.10 -19.02
CA ASP A 442 3.54 -13.38 -18.40
C ASP A 442 2.25 -14.11 -18.00
N GLN A 443 1.83 -15.03 -18.87
CA GLN A 443 0.64 -15.88 -18.69
C GLN A 443 0.97 -17.22 -18.03
N THR A 444 2.15 -17.37 -17.41
CA THR A 444 2.48 -18.59 -16.70
C THR A 444 1.61 -18.77 -15.44
N PRO A 445 1.35 -20.01 -14.99
CA PRO A 445 0.55 -20.25 -13.80
C PRO A 445 1.07 -19.57 -12.53
N GLU A 446 2.38 -19.28 -12.46
CA GLU A 446 3.04 -18.63 -11.34
C GLU A 446 2.61 -17.17 -11.19
N PHE A 447 2.40 -16.46 -12.32
CA PHE A 447 2.00 -15.05 -12.35
C PHE A 447 0.52 -14.82 -12.66
N ARG A 448 -0.29 -15.86 -12.60
CA ARG A 448 -1.70 -15.84 -13.01
C ARG A 448 -2.56 -14.76 -12.35
N THR A 449 -2.24 -14.34 -11.13
CA THR A 449 -2.97 -13.30 -10.38
C THR A 449 -2.04 -12.21 -9.87
N SER A 450 -0.79 -12.22 -10.34
CA SER A 450 0.32 -11.47 -9.78
C SER A 450 0.92 -10.52 -10.80
N HIS A 451 1.27 -9.32 -10.36
CA HIS A 451 2.09 -8.43 -11.18
C HIS A 451 3.53 -8.98 -11.27
N THR A 452 4.21 -8.71 -12.36
CA THR A 452 5.59 -9.19 -12.57
C THR A 452 6.63 -8.18 -12.07
N THR A 453 7.90 -8.54 -12.03
CA THR A 453 9.01 -7.67 -11.59
C THR A 453 9.90 -7.16 -12.72
N ASN A 454 9.58 -7.34 -13.99
CA ASN A 454 10.34 -6.97 -15.19
C ASN A 454 10.39 -5.43 -15.44
N PRO A 455 11.24 -4.78 -16.25
CA PRO A 455 11.27 -3.33 -16.52
C PRO A 455 10.17 -2.86 -17.48
N VAL A 456 9.65 -1.69 -17.36
CA VAL A 456 8.62 -1.10 -18.24
C VAL A 456 9.24 -0.21 -19.30
N PRO A 457 8.71 -0.20 -20.55
CA PRO A 457 9.13 0.75 -21.56
C PRO A 457 8.76 2.18 -21.17
N PHE A 458 9.70 3.10 -21.33
CA PHE A 458 9.50 4.54 -21.26
C PHE A 458 9.90 5.16 -22.61
N ILE A 459 9.02 5.92 -23.23
CA ILE A 459 9.21 6.55 -24.53
C ILE A 459 8.98 8.05 -24.36
N LEU A 460 9.90 8.88 -24.85
CA LEU A 460 9.74 10.33 -24.91
C LEU A 460 9.45 10.76 -26.35
N VAL A 461 8.21 11.09 -26.63
CA VAL A 461 7.77 11.56 -27.93
C VAL A 461 7.74 13.08 -27.93
N SER A 462 8.52 13.71 -28.79
CA SER A 462 8.65 15.17 -28.87
C SER A 462 8.93 15.66 -30.28
N ASN A 463 8.58 16.92 -30.55
CA ASN A 463 9.05 17.64 -31.74
C ASN A 463 10.49 18.16 -31.56
N ASP A 464 10.96 18.28 -30.32
CA ASP A 464 12.33 18.65 -29.99
C ASP A 464 13.21 17.38 -29.91
N HIS A 465 14.51 17.52 -30.13
CA HIS A 465 15.47 16.42 -29.98
C HIS A 465 15.87 16.29 -28.51
N HIS A 466 15.70 15.09 -27.95
CA HIS A 466 16.12 14.74 -26.61
C HIS A 466 16.95 13.45 -26.63
N GLU A 467 17.90 13.36 -25.73
CA GLU A 467 18.59 12.11 -25.43
C GLU A 467 18.22 11.64 -24.02
N LEU A 468 18.06 10.34 -23.84
CA LEU A 468 17.70 9.76 -22.56
C LEU A 468 18.92 9.11 -21.88
N VAL A 469 18.90 9.09 -20.56
CA VAL A 469 19.86 8.31 -19.76
C VAL A 469 19.68 6.81 -20.02
N GLU A 470 20.69 6.01 -19.76
CA GLU A 470 20.62 4.55 -20.03
C GLU A 470 19.66 3.81 -19.10
N THR A 471 19.43 4.31 -17.89
CA THR A 471 18.61 3.62 -16.89
C THR A 471 17.81 4.60 -16.02
N GLY A 472 16.64 4.17 -15.60
CA GLY A 472 15.78 4.95 -14.69
C GLY A 472 14.76 4.10 -13.95
N GLY A 473 13.85 4.77 -13.25
CA GLY A 473 12.73 4.17 -12.53
C GLY A 473 11.50 5.06 -12.52
N LEU A 474 10.38 4.56 -12.00
CA LEU A 474 9.13 5.33 -11.91
C LEU A 474 9.29 6.62 -11.09
N VAL A 475 10.20 6.63 -10.14
CA VAL A 475 10.56 7.79 -9.32
C VAL A 475 11.09 8.98 -10.14
N ASP A 476 11.60 8.71 -11.34
CA ASP A 476 12.22 9.69 -12.22
C ASP A 476 11.21 10.40 -13.14
N ILE A 477 9.96 9.94 -13.19
CA ILE A 477 8.91 10.50 -14.06
C ILE A 477 8.58 11.95 -13.68
N ALA A 478 8.24 12.22 -12.41
CA ALA A 478 7.91 13.59 -11.98
C ALA A 478 9.09 14.56 -12.19
N PRO A 479 10.34 14.24 -11.83
CA PRO A 479 11.51 15.07 -12.16
C PRO A 479 11.68 15.33 -13.67
N THR A 480 11.38 14.33 -14.53
CA THR A 480 11.46 14.48 -16.00
C THR A 480 10.39 15.43 -16.52
N VAL A 481 9.15 15.31 -16.01
CA VAL A 481 8.06 16.25 -16.36
C VAL A 481 8.40 17.68 -15.93
N LEU A 482 8.90 17.87 -14.71
CA LEU A 482 9.30 19.21 -14.21
C LEU A 482 10.43 19.81 -15.06
N ASP A 483 11.40 18.99 -15.48
CA ASP A 483 12.50 19.40 -16.33
C ASP A 483 12.00 19.88 -17.72
N LEU A 484 11.06 19.17 -18.34
CA LEU A 484 10.41 19.57 -19.58
C LEU A 484 9.59 20.86 -19.44
N LEU A 485 8.93 21.05 -18.30
CA LEU A 485 8.16 22.26 -18.00
C LEU A 485 9.02 23.44 -17.52
N TRP A 486 10.34 23.23 -17.37
CA TRP A 486 11.29 24.23 -16.82
C TRP A 486 10.96 24.67 -15.39
N ILE A 487 10.44 23.75 -14.59
CA ILE A 487 10.18 23.92 -13.16
C ILE A 487 11.32 23.31 -12.36
N GLU A 488 11.81 24.04 -11.38
CA GLU A 488 12.83 23.51 -10.45
C GLU A 488 12.27 22.32 -9.66
N LYS A 489 13.02 21.23 -9.65
CA LYS A 489 12.66 20.02 -8.92
C LYS A 489 12.68 20.28 -7.41
N PRO A 490 11.59 20.00 -6.67
CA PRO A 490 11.58 20.06 -5.21
C PRO A 490 12.64 19.15 -4.58
N THR A 491 13.21 19.60 -3.45
CA THR A 491 14.25 18.85 -2.73
C THR A 491 13.78 17.51 -2.18
N GLU A 492 12.49 17.37 -1.94
CA GLU A 492 11.86 16.15 -1.47
C GLU A 492 11.81 15.05 -2.54
N MET A 493 11.88 15.41 -3.82
CA MET A 493 11.94 14.44 -4.91
C MET A 493 13.35 13.84 -4.99
N THR A 494 13.44 12.52 -4.76
CA THR A 494 14.71 11.79 -4.81
C THR A 494 15.09 11.32 -6.21
N GLY A 495 14.12 11.25 -7.12
CA GLY A 495 14.33 10.93 -8.53
C GLY A 495 15.11 12.03 -9.26
N ARG A 496 15.53 11.72 -10.49
CA ARG A 496 16.26 12.62 -11.40
C ARG A 496 15.55 12.68 -12.76
N SER A 497 15.83 13.71 -13.55
CA SER A 497 15.38 13.74 -14.93
C SER A 497 15.99 12.58 -15.73
N LEU A 498 15.18 11.96 -16.59
CA LEU A 498 15.63 10.94 -17.55
C LEU A 498 16.23 11.56 -18.83
N ILE A 499 16.19 12.89 -18.95
CA ILE A 499 16.76 13.62 -20.08
C ILE A 499 18.23 13.90 -19.82
N MET A 500 19.11 13.56 -20.76
CA MET A 500 20.51 13.96 -20.74
C MET A 500 20.64 15.45 -21.07
N ARG A 501 21.38 16.19 -20.26
CA ARG A 501 21.72 17.60 -20.49
C ARG A 501 23.21 17.78 -20.70
#